data_8ebd4999a3e13991a029cb82f346a619
#
_entry.id   8ebd4999a3e13991a029cb82f346a619
#
_cell.length_a   1.000
_cell.length_b   1.000
_cell.length_c   1.000
_cell.angle_alpha   90.00
_cell.angle_beta   90.00
_cell.angle_gamma   90.00
#
_symmetry.space_group_name_H-M   'P 1'
#
loop_
_entity.id
_entity.type
_entity.pdbx_description
1 polymer ?
#
loop_
_entity_poly.entity_id
_entity_poly.type
_entity_poly.pdbx_seq_one_letter_code
_entity_poly.pdbx_strand_id
1 'polypeptide(L)'
;MDGFPLEWIPFFAVEEKFLREVEIKDWGTRVMEHTRSGSDILVRLDPGEEIHASLRELADRLGFNAAAITSGIGRTRENLYGYMNSEGIYKRRPLDTPSELVSLSGNIARTEKGDAFTHIHCCWSDDDNNVHAGHMFESTVHVVAEIHIRVMEHASMTRCPLAEVELLGLEFD
;
A
#
# COMPACT_ATOMS: atom_id res chain seq x y z
N MET A 1 12.30 1.80 45.77
CA MET A 1 11.78 1.51 44.41
C MET A 1 12.18 2.67 43.54
N ASP A 2 13.37 2.57 43.00
CA ASP A 2 14.01 3.69 42.29
C ASP A 2 13.58 3.59 40.79
N GLY A 3 12.78 4.57 40.39
CA GLY A 3 12.33 4.70 38.99
C GLY A 3 13.53 5.07 38.13
N PHE A 4 13.82 4.25 37.12
CA PHE A 4 14.76 4.60 36.06
C PHE A 4 14.20 5.80 35.31
N PRO A 5 14.94 6.91 35.16
CA PRO A 5 14.54 7.97 34.27
C PRO A 5 14.64 7.45 32.83
N LEU A 6 13.53 7.38 32.14
CA LEU A 6 13.51 7.29 30.68
C LEU A 6 14.09 8.62 30.14
N GLU A 7 15.40 8.67 29.96
CA GLU A 7 16.01 9.74 29.20
C GLU A 7 15.50 9.59 27.74
N TRP A 8 14.69 10.53 27.33
CA TRP A 8 14.32 10.70 25.94
C TRP A 8 15.60 10.98 25.13
N ILE A 9 16.10 9.98 24.43
CA ILE A 9 17.13 10.20 23.41
C ILE A 9 16.38 10.87 22.25
N PRO A 10 16.69 12.14 21.92
CA PRO A 10 16.01 12.78 20.80
C PRO A 10 16.29 11.96 19.53
N PHE A 11 15.24 11.63 18.81
CA PHE A 11 15.28 10.87 17.56
C PHE A 11 16.37 11.38 16.58
N PHE A 12 16.59 12.70 16.55
CA PHE A 12 17.65 13.35 15.76
C PHE A 12 19.10 12.97 16.17
N ALA A 13 19.35 12.64 17.43
CA ALA A 13 20.71 12.26 17.88
C ALA A 13 21.09 10.83 17.44
N VAL A 14 20.10 9.98 17.20
CA VAL A 14 20.31 8.64 16.64
C VAL A 14 20.57 8.73 15.14
N GLU A 15 19.87 9.63 14.42
CA GLU A 15 20.05 9.84 12.97
C GLU A 15 21.45 10.36 12.61
N GLU A 16 22.00 11.36 13.34
CA GLU A 16 23.33 11.89 13.02
C GLU A 16 24.44 10.86 13.18
N LYS A 17 24.32 9.97 14.15
CA LYS A 17 25.34 8.93 14.38
C LYS A 17 25.19 7.79 13.37
N PHE A 18 23.96 7.45 13.01
CA PHE A 18 23.66 6.38 12.05
C PHE A 18 24.02 6.80 10.62
N LEU A 19 23.78 8.05 10.24
CA LEU A 19 24.11 8.60 8.92
C LEU A 19 25.61 8.78 8.68
N ARG A 20 26.45 8.81 9.73
CA ARG A 20 27.91 8.93 9.57
C ARG A 20 28.62 7.62 9.24
N GLU A 21 27.99 6.48 9.46
CA GLU A 21 28.59 5.15 9.25
C GLU A 21 27.94 4.34 8.13
N VAL A 22 26.83 4.81 7.55
CA VAL A 22 26.16 4.16 6.43
C VAL A 22 26.51 4.89 5.15
N GLU A 23 27.14 4.20 4.20
CA GLU A 23 27.18 4.67 2.81
C GLU A 23 25.75 5.00 2.38
N ILE A 24 25.45 6.29 2.17
CA ILE A 24 24.16 6.72 1.64
C ILE A 24 24.06 6.13 0.24
N LYS A 25 23.38 5.01 0.14
CA LYS A 25 23.04 4.45 -1.17
C LYS A 25 22.16 5.48 -1.87
N ASP A 26 22.51 5.82 -3.11
CA ASP A 26 21.70 6.71 -3.94
C ASP A 26 20.30 6.11 -4.14
N TRP A 27 19.31 6.68 -3.48
CA TRP A 27 17.91 6.29 -3.60
C TRP A 27 17.25 6.83 -4.86
N GLY A 28 17.92 7.73 -5.60
CA GLY A 28 17.34 8.49 -6.70
C GLY A 28 17.02 7.74 -7.98
N THR A 29 17.45 6.48 -8.12
CA THR A 29 17.24 5.66 -9.33
C THR A 29 16.64 4.29 -9.05
N ARG A 30 16.16 4.05 -7.83
CA ARG A 30 15.57 2.77 -7.46
C ARG A 30 14.16 2.67 -7.99
N VAL A 31 13.81 1.46 -8.39
CA VAL A 31 12.48 1.03 -8.77
C VAL A 31 12.06 -0.13 -7.86
N MET A 32 10.79 -0.43 -7.84
CA MET A 32 10.20 -1.55 -7.11
C MET A 32 11.11 -2.78 -7.04
N GLU A 33 11.38 -3.24 -5.83
CA GLU A 33 12.13 -4.47 -5.55
C GLU A 33 11.28 -5.42 -4.72
N HIS A 34 11.40 -6.71 -4.98
CA HIS A 34 10.63 -7.72 -4.24
C HIS A 34 11.45 -8.97 -3.96
N THR A 35 11.06 -9.68 -2.93
CA THR A 35 11.50 -11.06 -2.66
C THR A 35 10.30 -11.98 -2.58
N ARG A 36 10.48 -13.25 -2.95
CA ARG A 36 9.42 -14.25 -2.90
C ARG A 36 9.89 -15.49 -2.15
N SER A 37 9.05 -15.98 -1.24
CA SER A 37 9.24 -17.25 -0.53
C SER A 37 7.95 -18.07 -0.57
N GLY A 38 7.92 -19.08 -1.44
CA GLY A 38 6.67 -19.81 -1.71
C GLY A 38 5.58 -18.88 -2.25
N SER A 39 4.45 -18.84 -1.56
CA SER A 39 3.32 -17.96 -1.90
C SER A 39 3.46 -16.55 -1.37
N ASP A 40 4.40 -16.27 -0.48
CA ASP A 40 4.58 -14.97 0.15
C ASP A 40 5.54 -14.10 -0.65
N ILE A 41 5.16 -12.85 -0.90
CA ILE A 41 5.94 -11.81 -1.56
C ILE A 41 6.01 -10.61 -0.64
N LEU A 42 7.21 -10.11 -0.38
CA LEU A 42 7.42 -8.79 0.20
C LEU A 42 7.95 -7.87 -0.89
N VAL A 43 7.25 -6.78 -1.13
CA VAL A 43 7.63 -5.77 -2.13
C VAL A 43 7.90 -4.44 -1.44
N ARG A 44 9.01 -3.80 -1.83
CA ARG A 44 9.34 -2.42 -1.51
C ARG A 44 9.07 -1.56 -2.73
N LEU A 45 8.30 -0.50 -2.55
CA LEU A 45 8.10 0.56 -3.53
C LEU A 45 8.92 1.78 -3.12
N ASP A 46 9.51 2.44 -4.10
CA ASP A 46 10.39 3.58 -3.93
C ASP A 46 9.68 4.92 -4.25
N PRO A 47 10.26 6.08 -3.90
CA PRO A 47 9.60 7.38 -4.10
C PRO A 47 9.15 7.63 -5.54
N GLY A 48 7.92 8.06 -5.71
CA GLY A 48 7.30 8.36 -7.01
C GLY A 48 6.53 7.21 -7.63
N GLU A 49 6.62 5.99 -7.09
CA GLU A 49 5.81 4.87 -7.56
C GLU A 49 4.37 4.98 -7.04
N GLU A 50 3.40 4.74 -7.91
CA GLU A 50 1.98 4.71 -7.56
C GLU A 50 1.60 3.27 -7.12
N ILE A 51 0.99 3.14 -5.96
CA ILE A 51 0.78 1.82 -5.32
C ILE A 51 -0.04 0.87 -6.19
N HIS A 52 -1.19 1.31 -6.74
CA HIS A 52 -2.03 0.44 -7.58
C HIS A 52 -1.32 0.03 -8.85
N ALA A 53 -0.65 0.97 -9.53
CA ALA A 53 0.06 0.69 -10.78
C ALA A 53 1.20 -0.30 -10.56
N SER A 54 2.02 -0.09 -9.52
CA SER A 54 3.15 -0.95 -9.19
C SER A 54 2.71 -2.38 -8.83
N LEU A 55 1.63 -2.53 -8.05
CA LEU A 55 1.12 -3.85 -7.68
C LEU A 55 0.49 -4.59 -8.86
N ARG A 56 -0.16 -3.88 -9.79
CA ARG A 56 -0.66 -4.48 -11.04
C ARG A 56 0.48 -4.95 -11.93
N GLU A 57 1.51 -4.10 -12.11
CA GLU A 57 2.72 -4.48 -12.85
C GLU A 57 3.40 -5.71 -12.24
N LEU A 58 3.51 -5.77 -10.90
CA LEU A 58 4.07 -6.92 -10.21
C LEU A 58 3.27 -8.20 -10.48
N ALA A 59 1.93 -8.12 -10.43
CA ALA A 59 1.06 -9.25 -10.73
C ALA A 59 1.23 -9.76 -12.18
N ASP A 60 1.35 -8.85 -13.13
CA ASP A 60 1.57 -9.20 -14.55
C ASP A 60 2.96 -9.81 -14.76
N ARG A 61 3.99 -9.21 -14.18
CA ARG A 61 5.38 -9.68 -14.27
C ARG A 61 5.58 -11.08 -13.66
N LEU A 62 4.90 -11.38 -12.55
CA LEU A 62 4.99 -12.65 -11.85
C LEU A 62 3.93 -13.68 -12.27
N GLY A 63 2.94 -13.27 -13.07
CA GLY A 63 1.96 -14.14 -13.70
C GLY A 63 0.92 -14.75 -12.75
N PHE A 64 0.55 -14.07 -11.65
CA PHE A 64 -0.50 -14.57 -10.76
C PHE A 64 -1.86 -13.90 -10.99
N ASN A 65 -2.94 -14.65 -10.73
CA ASN A 65 -4.31 -14.23 -11.00
C ASN A 65 -5.12 -13.91 -9.73
N ALA A 66 -4.63 -14.34 -8.58
CA ALA A 66 -5.30 -14.18 -7.31
C ALA A 66 -4.28 -13.98 -6.19
N ALA A 67 -4.46 -12.92 -5.39
CA ALA A 67 -3.64 -12.71 -4.21
C ALA A 67 -4.37 -11.87 -3.16
N ALA A 68 -4.08 -12.13 -1.88
CA ALA A 68 -4.42 -11.23 -0.79
C ALA A 68 -3.25 -10.25 -0.57
N ILE A 69 -3.57 -8.97 -0.41
CA ILE A 69 -2.64 -7.98 0.14
C ILE A 69 -2.91 -7.98 1.65
N THR A 70 -1.99 -8.53 2.43
CA THR A 70 -2.23 -8.84 3.84
C THR A 70 -1.83 -7.71 4.77
N SER A 71 -0.83 -6.92 4.37
CA SER A 71 -0.36 -5.75 5.10
C SER A 71 0.45 -4.82 4.20
N GLY A 72 0.54 -3.57 4.61
CA GLY A 72 1.48 -2.60 4.04
C GLY A 72 1.60 -1.40 4.95
N ILE A 73 2.80 -0.84 4.96
CA ILE A 73 3.16 0.36 5.72
C ILE A 73 4.06 1.24 4.87
N GLY A 74 4.21 2.49 5.24
CA GLY A 74 5.12 3.41 4.54
C GLY A 74 4.77 4.88 4.77
N ARG A 75 5.29 5.76 3.91
CA ARG A 75 4.91 7.17 3.86
C ARG A 75 4.56 7.54 2.42
N THR A 76 3.37 8.07 2.22
CA THR A 76 2.80 8.34 0.89
C THR A 76 2.30 9.77 0.76
N ARG A 77 2.08 10.22 -0.46
CA ARG A 77 1.55 11.55 -0.84
C ARG A 77 0.55 11.40 -1.97
N GLU A 78 -0.12 12.50 -2.31
CA GLU A 78 -1.14 12.50 -3.38
C GLU A 78 -2.20 11.42 -3.12
N ASN A 79 -2.62 11.32 -1.85
CA ASN A 79 -3.53 10.29 -1.43
C ASN A 79 -4.97 10.71 -1.75
N LEU A 80 -5.69 9.85 -2.46
CA LEU A 80 -7.11 10.00 -2.71
C LEU A 80 -7.85 8.79 -2.13
N TYR A 81 -8.73 9.02 -1.17
CA TYR A 81 -9.49 7.96 -0.51
C TYR A 81 -10.98 8.29 -0.41
N GLY A 82 -11.78 7.35 0.00
CA GLY A 82 -13.19 7.60 0.19
C GLY A 82 -13.98 6.44 0.71
N TYR A 83 -15.29 6.64 0.76
CA TYR A 83 -16.26 5.62 1.15
C TYR A 83 -17.51 5.72 0.27
N MET A 84 -18.22 4.62 0.15
CA MET A 84 -19.51 4.57 -0.51
C MET A 84 -20.61 5.03 0.47
N ASN A 85 -21.41 6.01 0.06
CA ASN A 85 -22.55 6.46 0.85
C ASN A 85 -23.77 5.52 0.70
N SER A 86 -24.87 5.83 1.40
CA SER A 86 -26.11 5.04 1.35
C SER A 86 -26.80 5.02 -0.02
N GLU A 87 -26.40 5.89 -0.94
CA GLU A 87 -26.93 5.99 -2.31
C GLU A 87 -26.07 5.19 -3.32
N GLY A 88 -25.05 4.46 -2.84
CA GLY A 88 -24.12 3.72 -3.70
C GLY A 88 -23.09 4.56 -4.42
N ILE A 89 -22.87 5.82 -3.98
CA ILE A 89 -21.95 6.77 -4.61
C ILE A 89 -20.70 6.92 -3.74
N TYR A 90 -19.51 6.82 -4.37
CA TYR A 90 -18.25 7.09 -3.69
C TYR A 90 -18.03 8.57 -3.42
N LYS A 91 -17.84 8.90 -2.15
CA LYS A 91 -17.41 10.24 -1.69
C LYS A 91 -15.88 10.22 -1.57
N ARG A 92 -15.21 10.85 -2.53
CA ARG A 92 -13.74 10.94 -2.59
C ARG A 92 -13.23 12.14 -1.81
N ARG A 93 -12.10 11.96 -1.14
CA ARG A 93 -11.41 12.99 -0.33
C ARG A 93 -9.91 12.94 -0.61
N PRO A 94 -9.30 14.06 -1.03
CA PRO A 94 -7.85 14.15 -1.06
C PRO A 94 -7.30 14.27 0.36
N LEU A 95 -6.10 13.75 0.56
CA LEU A 95 -5.25 14.03 1.71
C LEU A 95 -4.00 14.72 1.16
N ASP A 96 -3.98 16.05 1.28
CA ASP A 96 -3.08 16.93 0.52
C ASP A 96 -1.63 16.91 1.04
N THR A 97 -1.42 16.47 2.29
CA THR A 97 -0.10 16.38 2.91
C THR A 97 0.46 14.95 2.83
N PRO A 98 1.80 14.80 2.67
CA PRO A 98 2.42 13.49 2.83
C PRO A 98 2.13 12.92 4.21
N SER A 99 1.65 11.67 4.27
CA SER A 99 1.15 11.06 5.50
C SER A 99 1.71 9.66 5.70
N GLU A 100 1.82 9.23 6.95
CA GLU A 100 2.20 7.86 7.28
C GLU A 100 1.11 6.89 6.83
N LEU A 101 1.45 5.97 5.96
CA LEU A 101 0.62 4.81 5.63
C LEU A 101 0.76 3.80 6.78
N VAL A 102 -0.16 3.86 7.72
CA VAL A 102 -0.14 3.05 8.95
C VAL A 102 -0.52 1.60 8.64
N SER A 103 -1.43 1.39 7.70
CA SER A 103 -1.89 0.06 7.29
C SER A 103 -2.55 0.13 5.92
N LEU A 104 -2.34 -0.91 5.12
CA LEU A 104 -3.18 -1.21 3.98
C LEU A 104 -3.46 -2.72 3.89
N SER A 105 -4.60 -3.05 3.30
CA SER A 105 -4.97 -4.42 3.00
C SER A 105 -5.92 -4.46 1.80
N GLY A 106 -6.03 -5.62 1.16
CA GLY A 106 -6.87 -5.75 -0.01
C GLY A 106 -6.65 -7.04 -0.77
N ASN A 107 -6.85 -6.98 -2.08
CA ASN A 107 -6.58 -8.11 -2.96
C ASN A 107 -6.17 -7.66 -4.36
N ILE A 108 -5.58 -8.59 -5.08
CA ILE A 108 -5.25 -8.49 -6.50
C ILE A 108 -6.02 -9.60 -7.23
N ALA A 109 -6.77 -9.22 -8.25
CA ALA A 109 -7.59 -10.08 -9.06
C ALA A 109 -7.38 -9.77 -10.54
N ARG A 110 -8.09 -10.44 -11.44
CA ARG A 110 -8.15 -10.11 -12.87
C ARG A 110 -9.51 -9.54 -13.24
N THR A 111 -9.55 -8.62 -14.18
CA THR A 111 -10.80 -8.24 -14.83
C THR A 111 -11.23 -9.35 -15.81
N GLU A 112 -12.48 -9.32 -16.30
CA GLU A 112 -12.94 -10.22 -17.37
C GLU A 112 -12.09 -10.17 -18.66
N LYS A 113 -11.32 -9.07 -18.83
CA LYS A 113 -10.39 -8.91 -19.97
C LYS A 113 -8.99 -9.44 -19.68
N GLY A 114 -8.73 -9.90 -18.45
CA GLY A 114 -7.43 -10.43 -18.00
C GLY A 114 -6.50 -9.37 -17.41
N ASP A 115 -6.87 -8.09 -17.39
CA ASP A 115 -6.03 -7.04 -16.78
C ASP A 115 -5.95 -7.20 -15.27
N ALA A 116 -4.79 -6.95 -14.68
CA ALA A 116 -4.64 -6.95 -13.22
C ALA A 116 -5.45 -5.81 -12.60
N PHE A 117 -6.15 -6.12 -11.51
CA PHE A 117 -6.96 -5.18 -10.76
C PHE A 117 -6.66 -5.29 -9.26
N THR A 118 -6.48 -4.16 -8.62
CA THR A 118 -6.22 -4.06 -7.17
C THR A 118 -7.40 -3.41 -6.47
N HIS A 119 -7.85 -4.00 -5.38
CA HIS A 119 -8.83 -3.41 -4.47
C HIS A 119 -8.18 -3.26 -3.09
N ILE A 120 -7.99 -2.02 -2.65
CA ILE A 120 -7.22 -1.69 -1.47
C ILE A 120 -8.01 -0.75 -0.55
N HIS A 121 -8.02 -1.08 0.73
CA HIS A 121 -8.40 -0.18 1.80
C HIS A 121 -7.18 0.13 2.67
N CYS A 122 -7.16 1.31 3.24
CA CYS A 122 -5.99 1.79 3.98
C CYS A 122 -6.33 2.77 5.09
N CYS A 123 -5.34 2.97 5.94
CA CYS A 123 -5.34 3.92 7.03
C CYS A 123 -4.08 4.79 6.93
N TRP A 124 -4.24 6.11 7.00
CA TRP A 124 -3.13 7.06 7.12
C TRP A 124 -3.20 7.82 8.44
N SER A 125 -2.05 8.30 8.89
CA SER A 125 -1.93 9.31 9.94
C SER A 125 -1.27 10.55 9.37
N ASP A 126 -1.90 11.72 9.56
CA ASP A 126 -1.30 13.01 9.19
C ASP A 126 -0.33 13.53 10.28
N ASP A 127 0.26 14.70 10.06
CA ASP A 127 1.24 15.30 10.97
C ASP A 127 0.64 15.70 12.34
N ASP A 128 -0.69 15.80 12.44
CA ASP A 128 -1.42 16.06 13.70
C ASP A 128 -1.90 14.74 14.35
N ASN A 129 -1.50 13.59 13.81
CA ASN A 129 -1.94 12.24 14.21
C ASN A 129 -3.46 11.99 14.02
N ASN A 130 -4.13 12.75 13.15
CA ASN A 130 -5.49 12.42 12.77
C ASN A 130 -5.48 11.21 11.83
N VAL A 131 -6.44 10.31 12.03
CA VAL A 131 -6.57 9.09 11.22
C VAL A 131 -7.53 9.35 10.05
N HIS A 132 -7.05 9.03 8.85
CA HIS A 132 -7.80 9.03 7.61
C HIS A 132 -7.87 7.61 7.06
N ALA A 133 -9.05 7.09 6.80
CA ALA A 133 -9.21 5.71 6.37
C ALA A 133 -10.34 5.53 5.35
N GLY A 134 -10.18 4.55 4.47
CA GLY A 134 -11.20 4.21 3.49
C GLY A 134 -10.67 3.40 2.31
N HIS A 135 -11.46 3.36 1.25
CA HIS A 135 -11.05 2.82 -0.04
C HIS A 135 -9.98 3.72 -0.65
N MET A 136 -8.85 3.16 -1.04
CA MET A 136 -7.77 3.86 -1.74
C MET A 136 -8.13 3.98 -3.23
N PHE A 137 -8.07 5.18 -3.77
CA PHE A 137 -8.17 5.43 -5.21
C PHE A 137 -6.81 5.72 -5.83
N GLU A 138 -5.99 6.51 -5.14
CA GLU A 138 -4.65 6.91 -5.57
C GLU A 138 -3.75 7.06 -4.36
N SER A 139 -2.49 6.67 -4.48
CA SER A 139 -1.46 6.88 -3.45
C SER A 139 -0.08 6.72 -4.05
N THR A 140 0.71 7.79 -4.04
CA THR A 140 2.09 7.82 -4.53
C THR A 140 3.06 7.69 -3.36
N VAL A 141 4.04 6.82 -3.47
CA VAL A 141 5.09 6.67 -2.46
C VAL A 141 5.88 7.97 -2.31
N HIS A 142 5.99 8.47 -1.06
CA HIS A 142 6.77 9.65 -0.73
C HIS A 142 8.19 9.29 -0.28
N VAL A 143 8.32 8.31 0.60
CA VAL A 143 9.61 7.83 1.13
C VAL A 143 9.82 6.36 0.76
N VAL A 144 8.96 5.49 1.23
CA VAL A 144 8.97 4.05 0.99
C VAL A 144 7.56 3.49 1.24
N ALA A 145 7.22 2.40 0.56
CA ALA A 145 6.11 1.53 0.97
C ALA A 145 6.57 0.07 0.95
N GLU A 146 6.28 -0.65 2.01
CA GLU A 146 6.60 -2.06 2.18
C GLU A 146 5.29 -2.84 2.28
N ILE A 147 5.06 -3.74 1.33
CA ILE A 147 3.75 -4.39 1.17
C ILE A 147 3.95 -5.90 1.11
N HIS A 148 3.22 -6.62 1.94
CA HIS A 148 3.18 -8.08 1.92
C HIS A 148 1.96 -8.59 1.15
N ILE A 149 2.23 -9.52 0.22
CA ILE A 149 1.25 -10.14 -0.67
C ILE A 149 1.34 -11.65 -0.50
N ARG A 150 0.19 -12.31 -0.39
CA ARG A 150 0.09 -13.75 -0.41
C ARG A 150 -0.65 -14.23 -1.65
N VAL A 151 0.09 -14.87 -2.55
CA VAL A 151 -0.44 -15.43 -3.81
C VAL A 151 -1.28 -16.67 -3.51
N MET A 152 -2.43 -16.78 -4.15
CA MET A 152 -3.28 -17.97 -4.14
C MET A 152 -3.03 -18.75 -5.43
N GLU A 153 -2.04 -19.64 -5.40
CA GLU A 153 -1.47 -20.27 -6.61
C GLU A 153 -2.45 -21.17 -7.40
N HIS A 154 -3.49 -21.65 -6.73
CA HIS A 154 -4.49 -22.56 -7.32
C HIS A 154 -5.90 -21.96 -7.36
N ALA A 155 -6.01 -20.65 -7.25
CA ALA A 155 -7.28 -19.94 -7.32
C ALA A 155 -7.25 -18.87 -8.39
N SER A 156 -8.41 -18.59 -8.96
CA SER A 156 -8.67 -17.41 -9.78
C SER A 156 -9.63 -16.49 -9.06
N MET A 157 -9.41 -15.20 -9.23
CA MET A 157 -10.33 -14.16 -8.77
C MET A 157 -10.62 -13.21 -9.94
N THR A 158 -11.91 -13.08 -10.29
CA THR A 158 -12.34 -12.23 -11.40
C THR A 158 -13.19 -11.07 -10.90
N ARG A 159 -12.90 -9.87 -11.38
CA ARG A 159 -13.66 -8.65 -11.13
C ARG A 159 -14.69 -8.44 -12.22
N CYS A 160 -15.97 -8.55 -11.83
CA CYS A 160 -17.12 -8.41 -12.73
C CYS A 160 -17.94 -7.17 -12.36
N PRO A 161 -18.45 -6.39 -13.35
CA PRO A 161 -19.32 -5.24 -13.10
C PRO A 161 -20.60 -5.65 -12.34
N LEU A 162 -20.98 -4.88 -11.32
CA LEU A 162 -22.28 -5.02 -10.65
C LEU A 162 -23.30 -4.07 -11.28
N ALA A 163 -24.50 -4.56 -11.58
CA ALA A 163 -25.48 -3.90 -12.45
C ALA A 163 -26.04 -2.56 -11.94
N GLU A 164 -25.96 -2.27 -10.65
CA GLU A 164 -26.65 -1.13 -10.03
C GLU A 164 -25.77 -0.17 -9.24
N VAL A 165 -24.45 -0.43 -9.18
CA VAL A 165 -23.52 0.37 -8.37
C VAL A 165 -22.18 0.52 -9.09
N GLU A 166 -21.46 1.61 -8.82
CA GLU A 166 -20.11 1.85 -9.31
C GLU A 166 -19.10 0.93 -8.61
N LEU A 167 -19.34 -0.40 -8.67
CA LEU A 167 -18.53 -1.43 -8.03
C LEU A 167 -18.26 -2.60 -8.96
N LEU A 168 -17.11 -3.22 -8.75
CA LEU A 168 -16.79 -4.52 -9.32
C LEU A 168 -16.95 -5.60 -8.24
N GLY A 169 -17.85 -6.55 -8.47
CA GLY A 169 -17.97 -7.77 -7.69
C GLY A 169 -16.70 -8.62 -7.80
N LEU A 170 -16.57 -9.60 -6.92
CA LEU A 170 -15.47 -10.56 -6.94
C LEU A 170 -16.06 -11.96 -7.07
N GLU A 171 -15.68 -12.67 -8.13
CA GLU A 171 -16.01 -14.07 -8.38
C GLU A 171 -14.79 -14.95 -8.18
N PHE A 172 -15.02 -16.20 -7.80
CA PHE A 172 -13.99 -17.20 -7.50
C PHE A 172 -14.22 -18.45 -8.36
N ASP A 173 -13.13 -19.01 -8.90
CA ASP A 173 -13.07 -20.29 -9.58
C ASP A 173 -12.27 -21.30 -8.76
#